data_ba0e54bc7680e2c8b28c77b549193c9a
#
_entry.id   ba0e54bc7680e2c8b28c77b549193c9a
#
_cell.length_a   1.000
_cell.length_b   1.000
_cell.length_c   1.000
_cell.angle_alpha   90.00
_cell.angle_beta   90.00
_cell.angle_gamma   90.00
#
_symmetry.space_group_name_H-M   'P 1'
#
loop_
_entity.id
_entity.type
_entity.pdbx_description
1 polymer ?
#
loop_
_entity_poly.entity_id
_entity_poly.type
_entity_poly.pdbx_seq_one_letter_code
_entity_poly.pdbx_strand_id
1 'polypeptide(L)'
;MLSKFKNIFLNENIILSIIIINTLIIFLTESGINNYMLMHFDIFITIFFIIEMIVKIREYGFKKFWENGWDRFDFIIILLSVPSITTLFINSSLSNLSVILALRLLRIFRIFRVFKFFPNISQITKGFVRALKQSRAILIGFIIIIIISGLINCCLYKNIAPEFFSTPLDSIYTVFRIFTLEGWYEIPDTIAAATSPFIGKISRLYFCILLCGGGIIGLSFINSIFVDAMAEDNNDDIKEQLNRIERKLEGLEGKRN
;
A
#
# COMPACT_ATOMS: atom_id res chain seq x y z
N MET A 1 -21.53 24.60 -26.89
CA MET A 1 -20.44 24.92 -25.97
C MET A 1 -20.34 23.93 -24.81
N LEU A 2 -21.44 23.58 -24.15
CA LEU A 2 -21.46 22.61 -23.02
C LEU A 2 -20.93 21.22 -23.36
N SER A 3 -21.14 20.71 -24.58
CA SER A 3 -20.65 19.37 -24.98
C SER A 3 -19.12 19.32 -25.13
N LYS A 4 -18.49 20.38 -25.61
CA LYS A 4 -17.01 20.45 -25.70
C LYS A 4 -16.36 20.56 -24.30
N PHE A 5 -16.97 21.29 -23.38
CA PHE A 5 -16.51 21.40 -22.00
C PHE A 5 -16.57 20.03 -21.29
N LYS A 6 -17.65 19.32 -21.46
CA LYS A 6 -17.86 17.96 -20.92
C LYS A 6 -16.76 16.98 -21.40
N ASN A 7 -16.43 17.05 -22.70
CA ASN A 7 -15.41 16.15 -23.27
C ASN A 7 -14.01 16.34 -22.66
N ILE A 8 -13.68 17.54 -22.18
CA ILE A 8 -12.39 17.78 -21.50
C ILE A 8 -12.32 17.03 -20.17
N PHE A 9 -13.40 17.03 -19.38
CA PHE A 9 -13.46 16.35 -18.07
C PHE A 9 -13.68 14.84 -18.15
N LEU A 10 -14.02 14.31 -19.32
CA LEU A 10 -14.18 12.87 -19.56
C LEU A 10 -13.02 12.26 -20.36
N ASN A 11 -12.09 13.08 -20.86
CA ASN A 11 -10.96 12.59 -21.63
C ASN A 11 -9.85 12.07 -20.71
N GLU A 12 -9.63 10.77 -20.76
CA GLU A 12 -8.65 10.08 -19.92
C GLU A 12 -7.22 10.62 -20.08
N ASN A 13 -6.81 10.98 -21.30
CA ASN A 13 -5.48 11.52 -21.57
C ASN A 13 -5.27 12.89 -20.93
N ILE A 14 -6.31 13.75 -20.93
CA ILE A 14 -6.25 15.05 -20.27
C ILE A 14 -6.17 14.88 -18.76
N ILE A 15 -6.99 13.99 -18.19
CA ILE A 15 -6.97 13.70 -16.76
C ILE A 15 -5.61 13.16 -16.34
N LEU A 16 -5.03 12.22 -17.10
CA LEU A 16 -3.70 11.67 -16.85
C LEU A 16 -2.62 12.76 -16.87
N SER A 17 -2.65 13.64 -17.88
CA SER A 17 -1.69 14.74 -17.99
C SER A 17 -1.79 15.68 -16.78
N ILE A 18 -3.00 16.00 -16.33
CA ILE A 18 -3.20 16.86 -15.15
C ILE A 18 -2.71 16.17 -13.87
N ILE A 19 -2.89 14.85 -13.72
CA ILE A 19 -2.36 14.08 -12.59
C ILE A 19 -0.84 14.13 -12.57
N ILE A 20 -0.17 13.97 -13.72
CA ILE A 20 1.29 14.03 -13.84
C ILE A 20 1.79 15.45 -13.48
N ILE A 21 1.16 16.50 -14.01
CA ILE A 21 1.51 17.88 -13.69
C ILE A 21 1.33 18.14 -12.18
N ASN A 22 0.22 17.67 -11.60
CA ASN A 22 -0.01 17.81 -10.16
C ASN A 22 1.06 17.11 -9.32
N THR A 23 1.48 15.92 -9.74
CA THR A 23 2.55 15.17 -9.08
C THR A 23 3.86 15.95 -9.09
N LEU A 24 4.21 16.55 -10.23
CA LEU A 24 5.41 17.42 -10.34
C LEU A 24 5.31 18.66 -9.44
N ILE A 25 4.15 19.29 -9.38
CA ILE A 25 3.92 20.46 -8.50
C ILE A 25 4.08 20.07 -7.03
N ILE A 26 3.51 18.94 -6.61
CA ILE A 26 3.67 18.43 -5.24
C ILE A 26 5.14 18.16 -4.96
N PHE A 27 5.85 17.48 -5.86
CA PHE A 27 7.28 17.19 -5.71
C PHE A 27 8.11 18.45 -5.57
N LEU A 28 7.90 19.47 -6.41
CA LEU A 28 8.62 20.74 -6.34
C LEU A 28 8.32 21.49 -5.03
N THR A 29 7.07 21.47 -4.58
CA THR A 29 6.67 22.12 -3.33
C THR A 29 7.32 21.45 -2.12
N GLU A 30 7.35 20.11 -2.07
CA GLU A 30 7.97 19.36 -0.97
C GLU A 30 9.50 19.40 -1.02
N SER A 31 10.10 19.67 -2.20
CA SER A 31 11.55 19.90 -2.34
C SER A 31 11.99 21.26 -1.80
N GLY A 32 11.12 22.05 -1.17
CA GLY A 32 11.45 23.32 -0.55
C GLY A 32 11.35 24.53 -1.50
N ILE A 33 10.89 24.35 -2.72
CA ILE A 33 10.61 25.45 -3.65
C ILE A 33 9.26 26.06 -3.27
N ASN A 34 9.27 26.89 -2.22
CA ASN A 34 8.08 27.63 -1.80
C ASN A 34 7.82 28.79 -2.76
N ASN A 35 7.06 28.55 -3.82
CA ASN A 35 6.58 29.57 -4.73
C ASN A 35 5.07 29.70 -4.58
N TYR A 36 4.57 30.92 -4.32
CA TYR A 36 3.14 31.23 -4.28
C TYR A 36 2.41 30.75 -5.54
N MET A 37 3.06 30.79 -6.70
CA MET A 37 2.50 30.25 -7.94
C MET A 37 2.18 28.74 -7.85
N LEU A 38 3.08 27.92 -7.31
CA LEU A 38 2.86 26.48 -7.19
C LEU A 38 1.65 26.16 -6.29
N MET A 39 1.48 26.93 -5.23
CA MET A 39 0.34 26.79 -4.33
C MET A 39 -1.00 27.11 -5.06
N HIS A 40 -1.05 28.18 -5.86
CA HIS A 40 -2.24 28.51 -6.63
C HIS A 40 -2.54 27.45 -7.71
N PHE A 41 -1.52 26.91 -8.35
CA PHE A 41 -1.68 25.80 -9.31
C PHE A 41 -2.24 24.55 -8.66
N ASP A 42 -1.76 24.15 -7.47
CA ASP A 42 -2.30 23.00 -6.72
C ASP A 42 -3.79 23.17 -6.40
N ILE A 43 -4.20 24.37 -6.00
CA ILE A 43 -5.59 24.69 -5.73
C ILE A 43 -6.43 24.61 -7.01
N PHE A 44 -5.95 25.20 -8.11
CA PHE A 44 -6.63 25.16 -9.40
C PHE A 44 -6.86 23.72 -9.86
N ILE A 45 -5.85 22.87 -9.73
CA ILE A 45 -5.95 21.44 -10.07
C ILE A 45 -6.94 20.72 -9.13
N THR A 46 -6.96 21.08 -7.86
CA THR A 46 -7.95 20.51 -6.91
C THR A 46 -9.38 20.86 -7.33
N ILE A 47 -9.63 22.11 -7.68
CA ILE A 47 -10.92 22.55 -8.19
C ILE A 47 -11.29 21.82 -9.48
N PHE A 48 -10.33 21.65 -10.39
CA PHE A 48 -10.53 20.86 -11.61
C PHE A 48 -11.02 19.45 -11.31
N PHE A 49 -10.40 18.75 -10.38
CA PHE A 49 -10.80 17.39 -9.99
C PHE A 49 -12.17 17.33 -9.30
N ILE A 50 -12.53 18.36 -8.52
CA ILE A 50 -13.88 18.46 -7.95
C ILE A 50 -14.92 18.61 -9.07
N ILE A 51 -14.65 19.43 -10.06
CA ILE A 51 -15.55 19.63 -11.21
C ILE A 51 -15.64 18.32 -12.03
N GLU A 52 -14.52 17.67 -12.30
CA GLU A 52 -14.48 16.34 -12.97
C GLU A 52 -15.42 15.34 -12.28
N MET A 53 -15.31 15.24 -10.95
CA MET A 53 -16.15 14.35 -10.15
C MET A 53 -17.64 14.69 -10.28
N ILE A 54 -17.99 15.98 -10.18
CA ILE A 54 -19.38 16.44 -10.31
C ILE A 54 -19.92 16.12 -11.71
N VAL A 55 -19.12 16.33 -12.74
CA VAL A 55 -19.50 16.03 -14.14
C VAL A 55 -19.74 14.53 -14.31
N LYS A 56 -18.88 13.67 -13.77
CA LYS A 56 -19.06 12.21 -13.80
C LYS A 56 -20.32 11.75 -13.08
N ILE A 57 -20.58 12.28 -11.88
CA ILE A 57 -21.80 11.96 -11.11
C ILE A 57 -23.06 12.37 -11.88
N ARG A 58 -23.04 13.53 -12.54
CA ARG A 58 -24.18 14.00 -13.36
C ARG A 58 -24.40 13.14 -14.61
N GLU A 59 -23.31 12.66 -15.23
CA GLU A 59 -23.40 11.91 -16.48
C GLU A 59 -23.80 10.46 -16.27
N TYR A 60 -23.15 9.77 -15.34
CA TYR A 60 -23.38 8.34 -15.11
C TYR A 60 -24.47 8.07 -14.08
N GLY A 61 -24.87 9.10 -13.30
CA GLY A 61 -25.76 8.94 -12.16
C GLY A 61 -25.00 8.45 -10.91
N PHE A 62 -25.46 8.87 -9.74
CA PHE A 62 -24.80 8.57 -8.47
C PHE A 62 -24.67 7.06 -8.19
N LYS A 63 -25.67 6.26 -8.55
CA LYS A 63 -25.67 4.81 -8.33
C LYS A 63 -24.57 4.12 -9.13
N LYS A 64 -24.47 4.40 -10.43
CA LYS A 64 -23.46 3.82 -11.32
C LYS A 64 -22.05 4.30 -10.98
N PHE A 65 -21.90 5.57 -10.59
CA PHE A 65 -20.66 6.12 -10.08
C PHE A 65 -20.17 5.35 -8.84
N TRP A 66 -21.08 5.03 -7.91
CA TRP A 66 -20.73 4.31 -6.69
C TRP A 66 -20.50 2.81 -6.88
N GLU A 67 -20.99 2.22 -7.95
CA GLU A 67 -20.71 0.81 -8.31
C GLU A 67 -19.27 0.62 -8.81
N ASN A 68 -18.68 1.65 -9.43
CA ASN A 68 -17.31 1.60 -9.93
C ASN A 68 -16.31 1.83 -8.78
N GLY A 69 -15.44 0.83 -8.52
CA GLY A 69 -14.42 0.91 -7.46
C GLY A 69 -13.44 2.05 -7.65
N TRP A 70 -13.08 2.38 -8.89
CA TRP A 70 -12.13 3.47 -9.19
C TRP A 70 -12.74 4.85 -8.97
N ASP A 71 -14.00 5.05 -9.30
CA ASP A 71 -14.68 6.32 -9.06
C ASP A 71 -14.91 6.56 -7.56
N ARG A 72 -15.19 5.50 -6.78
CA ARG A 72 -15.20 5.58 -5.29
C ARG A 72 -13.84 5.97 -4.73
N PHE A 73 -12.77 5.37 -5.25
CA PHE A 73 -11.41 5.68 -4.85
C PHE A 73 -11.06 7.15 -5.16
N ASP A 74 -11.39 7.63 -6.37
CA ASP A 74 -11.23 9.02 -6.77
C ASP A 74 -12.00 9.97 -5.84
N PHE A 75 -13.24 9.62 -5.48
CA PHE A 75 -14.06 10.40 -4.55
C PHE A 75 -13.39 10.55 -3.17
N ILE A 76 -12.91 9.45 -2.60
CA ILE A 76 -12.23 9.46 -1.30
C ILE A 76 -10.97 10.33 -1.35
N ILE A 77 -10.15 10.20 -2.39
CA ILE A 77 -8.94 11.00 -2.55
C ILE A 77 -9.24 12.50 -2.69
N ILE A 78 -10.28 12.86 -3.44
CA ILE A 78 -10.71 14.24 -3.56
C ILE A 78 -11.19 14.77 -2.20
N LEU A 79 -12.00 13.99 -1.49
CA LEU A 79 -12.49 14.37 -0.17
C LEU A 79 -11.35 14.62 0.83
N LEU A 80 -10.36 13.72 0.85
CA LEU A 80 -9.15 13.86 1.67
C LEU A 80 -8.28 15.06 1.28
N SER A 81 -8.46 15.57 0.06
CA SER A 81 -7.71 16.73 -0.45
C SER A 81 -8.37 18.06 -0.18
N VAL A 82 -9.69 18.10 0.11
CA VAL A 82 -10.45 19.33 0.39
C VAL A 82 -9.86 20.13 1.54
N PRO A 83 -9.40 19.55 2.66
CA PRO A 83 -8.80 20.31 3.76
C PRO A 83 -7.59 21.14 3.35
N SER A 84 -6.88 20.76 2.28
CA SER A 84 -5.76 21.58 1.79
C SER A 84 -6.22 22.95 1.25
N ILE A 85 -7.47 23.08 0.81
CA ILE A 85 -8.05 24.34 0.35
C ILE A 85 -8.39 25.25 1.53
N THR A 86 -8.80 24.67 2.66
CA THR A 86 -9.20 25.46 3.84
C THR A 86 -8.03 26.24 4.43
N THR A 87 -6.80 25.82 4.19
CA THR A 87 -5.60 26.54 4.64
C THR A 87 -5.45 27.94 4.06
N LEU A 88 -6.16 28.25 2.97
CA LEU A 88 -6.23 29.61 2.41
C LEU A 88 -7.12 30.56 3.23
N PHE A 89 -8.10 30.01 3.93
CA PHE A 89 -9.13 30.79 4.65
C PHE A 89 -8.84 30.86 6.16
N ILE A 90 -7.89 30.04 6.65
CA ILE A 90 -7.56 29.98 8.07
C ILE A 90 -6.34 30.88 8.34
N ASN A 91 -6.51 31.84 9.22
CA ASN A 91 -5.44 32.75 9.68
C ASN A 91 -4.24 31.94 10.22
N SER A 92 -3.04 32.47 10.02
CA SER A 92 -1.74 31.86 10.34
C SER A 92 -1.59 31.35 11.79
N SER A 93 -2.36 31.89 12.74
CA SER A 93 -2.36 31.43 14.13
C SER A 93 -2.97 30.06 14.38
N LEU A 94 -3.87 29.58 13.51
CA LEU A 94 -4.46 28.24 13.59
C LEU A 94 -3.77 27.23 12.66
N SER A 95 -2.90 27.69 11.75
CA SER A 95 -2.19 26.85 10.80
C SER A 95 -1.13 25.93 11.44
N ASN A 96 -0.76 26.16 12.69
CA ASN A 96 0.21 25.37 13.46
C ASN A 96 -0.40 24.13 14.14
N LEU A 97 -1.68 23.86 13.96
CA LEU A 97 -2.26 22.61 14.42
C LEU A 97 -1.70 21.46 13.58
N SER A 98 -1.01 20.54 14.26
CA SER A 98 -0.39 19.33 13.66
C SER A 98 -1.38 18.56 12.76
N VAL A 99 -2.67 18.61 13.09
CA VAL A 99 -3.75 18.01 12.31
C VAL A 99 -3.89 18.66 10.91
N ILE A 100 -3.80 19.99 10.79
CA ILE A 100 -3.90 20.68 9.50
C ILE A 100 -2.69 20.35 8.62
N LEU A 101 -1.50 20.26 9.22
CA LEU A 101 -0.30 19.82 8.50
C LEU A 101 -0.43 18.37 8.02
N ALA A 102 -0.93 17.47 8.86
CA ALA A 102 -1.19 16.09 8.49
C ALA A 102 -2.22 15.98 7.35
N LEU A 103 -3.32 16.74 7.42
CA LEU A 103 -4.32 16.78 6.36
C LEU A 103 -3.76 17.33 5.03
N ARG A 104 -2.81 18.26 5.10
CA ARG A 104 -2.11 18.76 3.91
C ARG A 104 -1.29 17.66 3.23
N LEU A 105 -0.68 16.75 4.00
CA LEU A 105 0.08 15.63 3.45
C LEU A 105 -0.83 14.63 2.70
N LEU A 106 -2.11 14.53 3.06
CA LEU A 106 -3.05 13.65 2.37
C LEU A 106 -3.24 13.98 0.89
N ARG A 107 -2.90 15.20 0.46
CA ARG A 107 -2.91 15.56 -0.98
C ARG A 107 -1.97 14.67 -1.82
N ILE A 108 -0.92 14.10 -1.22
CA ILE A 108 0.00 13.19 -1.90
C ILE A 108 -0.74 11.96 -2.45
N PHE A 109 -1.79 11.50 -1.78
CA PHE A 109 -2.60 10.36 -2.25
C PHE A 109 -3.25 10.57 -3.61
N ARG A 110 -3.33 11.82 -4.12
CA ARG A 110 -3.81 12.09 -5.48
C ARG A 110 -2.97 11.39 -6.55
N ILE A 111 -1.69 11.12 -6.28
CA ILE A 111 -0.79 10.39 -7.17
C ILE A 111 -1.33 9.00 -7.47
N PHE A 112 -1.99 8.36 -6.50
CA PHE A 112 -2.57 7.02 -6.69
C PHE A 112 -3.67 6.96 -7.75
N ARG A 113 -4.23 8.10 -8.16
CA ARG A 113 -5.20 8.17 -9.27
C ARG A 113 -4.59 7.71 -10.59
N VAL A 114 -3.27 7.73 -10.73
CA VAL A 114 -2.57 7.22 -11.92
C VAL A 114 -2.84 5.72 -12.12
N PHE A 115 -3.06 4.95 -11.05
CA PHE A 115 -3.27 3.51 -11.15
C PHE A 115 -4.47 3.11 -12.02
N LYS A 116 -5.51 3.94 -12.11
CA LYS A 116 -6.67 3.63 -12.96
C LYS A 116 -6.32 3.56 -14.45
N PHE A 117 -5.21 4.17 -14.88
CA PHE A 117 -4.76 4.18 -16.28
C PHE A 117 -3.83 3.02 -16.63
N PHE A 118 -3.38 2.24 -15.63
CA PHE A 118 -2.59 1.05 -15.92
C PHE A 118 -3.47 -0.06 -16.51
N PRO A 119 -3.06 -0.67 -17.63
CA PRO A 119 -3.78 -1.78 -18.20
C PRO A 119 -3.83 -2.94 -17.20
N ASN A 120 -4.97 -3.61 -17.13
CA ASN A 120 -5.20 -4.77 -16.27
C ASN A 120 -5.04 -4.55 -14.75
N ILE A 121 -4.95 -3.30 -14.27
CA ILE A 121 -4.78 -3.00 -12.85
C ILE A 121 -5.89 -3.61 -11.98
N SER A 122 -7.13 -3.67 -12.51
CA SER A 122 -8.25 -4.31 -11.79
C SER A 122 -8.02 -5.80 -11.58
N GLN A 123 -7.42 -6.48 -12.55
CA GLN A 123 -7.09 -7.90 -12.49
C GLN A 123 -5.96 -8.15 -11.48
N ILE A 124 -4.89 -7.34 -11.57
CA ILE A 124 -3.77 -7.38 -10.63
C ILE A 124 -4.24 -7.14 -9.20
N THR A 125 -5.09 -6.13 -8.99
CA THR A 125 -5.63 -5.82 -7.66
C THR A 125 -6.52 -6.94 -7.11
N LYS A 126 -7.35 -7.55 -7.94
CA LYS A 126 -8.19 -8.70 -7.54
C LYS A 126 -7.33 -9.91 -7.17
N GLY A 127 -6.30 -10.23 -7.98
CA GLY A 127 -5.35 -11.30 -7.69
C GLY A 127 -4.62 -11.07 -6.36
N PHE A 128 -4.13 -9.86 -6.14
CA PHE A 128 -3.47 -9.46 -4.89
C PHE A 128 -4.40 -9.62 -3.66
N VAL A 129 -5.63 -9.12 -3.74
CA VAL A 129 -6.60 -9.25 -2.64
C VAL A 129 -6.97 -10.71 -2.39
N ARG A 130 -7.08 -11.55 -3.43
CA ARG A 130 -7.32 -12.98 -3.31
C ARG A 130 -6.14 -13.66 -2.60
N ALA A 131 -4.90 -13.38 -3.03
CA ALA A 131 -3.69 -13.90 -2.41
C ALA A 131 -3.61 -13.53 -0.92
N LEU A 132 -3.89 -12.29 -0.54
CA LEU A 132 -3.96 -11.88 0.87
C LEU A 132 -5.04 -12.64 1.65
N LYS A 133 -6.21 -12.88 1.05
CA LYS A 133 -7.29 -13.64 1.70
C LYS A 133 -6.92 -15.11 1.93
N GLN A 134 -6.29 -15.74 0.96
CA GLN A 134 -5.83 -17.13 1.05
C GLN A 134 -4.69 -17.27 2.06
N SER A 135 -3.75 -16.32 2.08
CA SER A 135 -2.58 -16.33 2.97
C SER A 135 -2.87 -15.79 4.38
N ARG A 136 -4.08 -15.28 4.65
CA ARG A 136 -4.38 -14.55 5.90
C ARG A 136 -4.04 -15.32 7.17
N ALA A 137 -4.33 -16.63 7.22
CA ALA A 137 -4.07 -17.45 8.41
C ALA A 137 -2.57 -17.54 8.68
N ILE A 138 -1.76 -17.64 7.64
CA ILE A 138 -0.31 -17.74 7.71
C ILE A 138 0.31 -16.41 8.09
N LEU A 139 -0.19 -15.31 7.49
CA LEU A 139 0.23 -13.96 7.86
C LEU A 139 -0.07 -13.65 9.33
N ILE A 140 -1.26 -14.02 9.82
CA ILE A 140 -1.62 -13.89 11.23
C ILE A 140 -0.69 -14.74 12.10
N GLY A 141 -0.46 -16.01 11.73
CA GLY A 141 0.46 -16.90 12.44
C GLY A 141 1.88 -16.32 12.50
N PHE A 142 2.37 -15.73 11.42
CA PHE A 142 3.68 -15.09 11.39
C PHE A 142 3.76 -13.86 12.31
N ILE A 143 2.73 -13.03 12.32
CA ILE A 143 2.64 -11.89 13.24
C ILE A 143 2.63 -12.37 14.71
N ILE A 144 1.89 -13.42 15.01
CA ILE A 144 1.86 -14.00 16.35
C ILE A 144 3.25 -14.52 16.77
N ILE A 145 3.98 -15.17 15.86
CA ILE A 145 5.36 -15.61 16.11
C ILE A 145 6.28 -14.44 16.41
N ILE A 146 6.17 -13.33 15.66
CA ILE A 146 6.94 -12.10 15.93
C ILE A 146 6.62 -11.55 17.32
N ILE A 147 5.34 -11.47 17.69
CA ILE A 147 4.91 -10.95 18.99
C ILE A 147 5.45 -11.84 20.13
N ILE A 148 5.25 -13.16 20.04
CA ILE A 148 5.71 -14.09 21.08
C ILE A 148 7.24 -14.03 21.21
N SER A 149 7.95 -14.07 20.10
CA SER A 149 9.43 -13.97 20.09
C SER A 149 9.89 -12.62 20.67
N GLY A 150 9.19 -11.52 20.32
CA GLY A 150 9.48 -10.20 20.88
C GLY A 150 9.32 -10.16 22.40
N LEU A 151 8.22 -10.72 22.93
CA LEU A 151 7.98 -10.78 24.38
C LEU A 151 9.02 -11.65 25.10
N ILE A 152 9.39 -12.79 24.54
CA ILE A 152 10.45 -13.66 25.07
C ILE A 152 11.78 -12.89 25.13
N ASN A 153 12.17 -12.25 24.04
CA ASN A 153 13.40 -11.48 23.98
C ASN A 153 13.40 -10.26 24.94
N CYS A 154 12.24 -9.60 25.11
CA CYS A 154 12.08 -8.57 26.12
C CYS A 154 12.40 -9.09 27.53
N CYS A 155 11.82 -10.24 27.89
CA CYS A 155 12.06 -10.83 29.20
C CYS A 155 13.52 -11.26 29.41
N LEU A 156 14.17 -11.78 28.36
CA LEU A 156 15.56 -12.29 28.46
C LEU A 156 16.60 -11.16 28.45
N TYR A 157 16.42 -10.13 27.60
CA TYR A 157 17.49 -9.20 27.27
C TYR A 157 17.22 -7.74 27.67
N LYS A 158 16.09 -7.42 28.26
CA LYS A 158 15.71 -6.05 28.68
C LYS A 158 16.81 -5.35 29.49
N ASN A 159 17.46 -6.06 30.41
CA ASN A 159 18.50 -5.49 31.28
C ASN A 159 19.90 -5.57 30.68
N ILE A 160 20.10 -6.36 29.60
CA ILE A 160 21.40 -6.62 29.00
C ILE A 160 21.59 -5.71 27.78
N ALA A 161 20.57 -5.57 26.95
CA ALA A 161 20.57 -4.75 25.74
C ALA A 161 19.30 -3.88 25.68
N PRO A 162 19.15 -2.88 26.55
CA PRO A 162 17.94 -2.06 26.64
C PRO A 162 17.69 -1.25 25.37
N GLU A 163 18.70 -0.96 24.56
CA GLU A 163 18.57 -0.27 23.28
C GLU A 163 17.70 -1.03 22.26
N PHE A 164 17.63 -2.37 22.37
CA PHE A 164 16.83 -3.23 21.51
C PHE A 164 15.58 -3.80 22.19
N PHE A 165 15.60 -3.96 23.51
CA PHE A 165 14.60 -4.73 24.25
C PHE A 165 14.03 -4.01 25.47
N SER A 166 14.09 -2.66 25.54
CA SER A 166 13.63 -1.88 26.70
C SER A 166 12.14 -2.07 26.99
N THR A 167 11.31 -2.11 25.96
CA THR A 167 9.87 -2.29 26.06
C THR A 167 9.39 -3.45 25.19
N PRO A 168 8.18 -4.00 25.44
CA PRO A 168 7.59 -5.00 24.54
C PRO A 168 7.50 -4.54 23.09
N LEU A 169 7.20 -3.26 22.83
CA LEU A 169 7.09 -2.73 21.47
C LEU A 169 8.46 -2.65 20.77
N ASP A 170 9.50 -2.18 21.49
CA ASP A 170 10.86 -2.16 20.96
C ASP A 170 11.34 -3.57 20.63
N SER A 171 11.00 -4.53 21.50
CA SER A 171 11.36 -5.93 21.31
C SER A 171 10.68 -6.58 20.11
N ILE A 172 9.39 -6.29 19.90
CA ILE A 172 8.65 -6.75 18.72
C ILE A 172 9.24 -6.13 17.45
N TYR A 173 9.56 -4.84 17.46
CA TYR A 173 10.22 -4.15 16.37
C TYR A 173 11.60 -4.75 16.06
N THR A 174 12.38 -5.04 17.08
CA THR A 174 13.69 -5.66 16.96
C THR A 174 13.60 -7.07 16.34
N VAL A 175 12.64 -7.90 16.78
CA VAL A 175 12.40 -9.22 16.17
C VAL A 175 11.91 -9.08 14.74
N PHE A 176 11.07 -8.11 14.43
CA PHE A 176 10.68 -7.81 13.04
C PHE A 176 11.91 -7.48 12.17
N ARG A 177 12.83 -6.65 12.65
CA ARG A 177 14.11 -6.36 11.97
C ARG A 177 14.92 -7.64 11.72
N ILE A 178 15.03 -8.53 12.71
CA ILE A 178 15.74 -9.81 12.57
C ILE A 178 15.06 -10.65 11.45
N PHE A 179 13.75 -10.75 11.45
CA PHE A 179 13.01 -11.55 10.48
C PHE A 179 13.09 -10.97 9.06
N THR A 180 13.22 -9.65 8.93
CA THR A 180 13.49 -8.98 7.65
C THR A 180 14.96 -8.93 7.27
N LEU A 181 15.85 -9.60 8.03
CA LEU A 181 17.29 -9.68 7.83
C LEU A 181 18.01 -8.33 8.03
N GLU A 182 17.37 -7.37 8.65
CA GLU A 182 17.89 -6.01 8.84
C GLU A 182 18.68 -5.90 10.15
N GLY A 183 19.99 -5.63 10.03
CA GLY A 183 20.85 -5.36 11.20
C GLY A 183 20.89 -6.47 12.27
N TRP A 184 20.55 -7.69 11.91
CA TRP A 184 20.40 -8.80 12.86
C TRP A 184 21.68 -9.12 13.65
N TYR A 185 22.85 -8.91 13.07
CA TYR A 185 24.16 -9.21 13.66
C TYR A 185 24.54 -8.23 14.80
N GLU A 186 24.04 -7.00 14.76
CA GLU A 186 24.30 -5.97 15.78
C GLU A 186 23.79 -6.42 17.15
N ILE A 187 22.65 -7.07 17.18
CA ILE A 187 21.94 -7.46 18.39
C ILE A 187 22.73 -8.50 19.22
N PRO A 188 23.11 -9.66 18.66
CA PRO A 188 23.90 -10.64 19.41
C PRO A 188 25.31 -10.15 19.72
N ASP A 189 25.88 -9.24 18.93
CA ASP A 189 27.19 -8.68 19.20
C ASP A 189 27.15 -7.71 20.41
N THR A 190 26.12 -6.87 20.49
CA THR A 190 25.89 -6.01 21.67
C THR A 190 25.69 -6.84 22.94
N ILE A 191 24.87 -7.90 22.88
CA ILE A 191 24.65 -8.80 24.00
C ILE A 191 25.95 -9.49 24.40
N ALA A 192 26.76 -9.94 23.43
CA ALA A 192 28.04 -10.60 23.68
C ALA A 192 29.05 -9.65 24.32
N ALA A 193 29.03 -8.36 23.97
CA ALA A 193 29.90 -7.35 24.58
C ALA A 193 29.52 -7.04 26.06
N ALA A 194 28.23 -7.14 26.38
CA ALA A 194 27.66 -6.85 27.68
C ALA A 194 27.64 -8.05 28.65
N THR A 195 28.00 -9.25 28.21
CA THR A 195 27.85 -10.51 28.97
C THR A 195 29.13 -11.31 28.98
N SER A 196 29.12 -12.44 29.74
CA SER A 196 30.26 -13.37 29.74
C SER A 196 30.45 -14.02 28.35
N PRO A 197 31.69 -14.44 28.00
CA PRO A 197 31.98 -15.06 26.69
C PRO A 197 31.12 -16.29 26.37
N PHE A 198 30.69 -17.02 27.39
CA PHE A 198 29.83 -18.18 27.27
C PHE A 198 28.40 -17.78 26.88
N ILE A 199 27.81 -16.82 27.59
CA ILE A 199 26.46 -16.27 27.29
C ILE A 199 26.46 -15.61 25.93
N GLY A 200 27.49 -14.85 25.58
CA GLY A 200 27.62 -14.23 24.26
C GLY A 200 27.59 -15.26 23.11
N LYS A 201 28.28 -16.41 23.25
CA LYS A 201 28.24 -17.48 22.25
C LYS A 201 26.84 -18.08 22.11
N ILE A 202 26.18 -18.36 23.23
CA ILE A 202 24.81 -18.91 23.25
C ILE A 202 23.83 -17.91 22.59
N SER A 203 23.93 -16.63 22.92
CA SER A 203 23.08 -15.59 22.32
C SER A 203 23.27 -15.50 20.81
N ARG A 204 24.50 -15.54 20.32
CA ARG A 204 24.75 -15.58 18.87
C ARG A 204 24.12 -16.79 18.21
N LEU A 205 24.24 -17.99 18.78
CA LEU A 205 23.60 -19.20 18.27
C LEU A 205 22.06 -19.06 18.29
N TYR A 206 21.49 -18.55 19.38
CA TYR A 206 20.06 -18.32 19.50
C TYR A 206 19.53 -17.39 18.41
N PHE A 207 20.19 -16.24 18.20
CA PHE A 207 19.77 -15.29 17.16
C PHE A 207 19.97 -15.82 15.74
N CYS A 208 20.99 -16.66 15.49
CA CYS A 208 21.12 -17.40 14.22
C CYS A 208 19.94 -18.34 13.98
N ILE A 209 19.52 -19.10 15.00
CA ILE A 209 18.37 -20.00 14.90
C ILE A 209 17.08 -19.20 14.69
N LEU A 210 16.90 -18.11 15.41
CA LEU A 210 15.75 -17.21 15.27
C LEU A 210 15.69 -16.61 13.85
N LEU A 211 16.83 -16.18 13.32
CA LEU A 211 16.96 -15.66 11.95
C LEU A 211 16.61 -16.72 10.91
N CYS A 212 17.18 -17.91 11.02
CA CYS A 212 16.91 -19.00 10.07
C CYS A 212 15.44 -19.40 10.09
N GLY A 213 14.88 -19.63 11.27
CA GLY A 213 13.48 -20.07 11.42
C GLY A 213 12.46 -19.01 11.05
N GLY A 214 12.57 -17.83 11.62
CA GLY A 214 11.62 -16.75 11.40
C GLY A 214 11.89 -15.93 10.12
N GLY A 215 13.15 -15.55 9.93
CA GLY A 215 13.55 -14.74 8.77
C GLY A 215 13.55 -15.56 7.48
N ILE A 216 14.50 -16.46 7.33
CA ILE A 216 14.73 -17.13 6.04
C ILE A 216 13.58 -18.08 5.70
N ILE A 217 13.26 -19.03 6.59
CA ILE A 217 12.24 -20.05 6.33
C ILE A 217 10.84 -19.40 6.37
N GLY A 218 10.55 -18.57 7.38
CA GLY A 218 9.25 -17.95 7.54
C GLY A 218 8.86 -17.04 6.38
N LEU A 219 9.76 -16.13 5.96
CA LEU A 219 9.52 -15.26 4.81
C LEU A 219 9.43 -16.05 3.49
N SER A 220 10.29 -17.08 3.31
CA SER A 220 10.24 -17.92 2.11
C SER A 220 8.92 -18.67 2.00
N PHE A 221 8.39 -19.15 3.12
CA PHE A 221 7.10 -19.83 3.18
C PHE A 221 5.93 -18.89 2.84
N ILE A 222 5.92 -17.67 3.42
CA ILE A 222 4.93 -16.65 3.08
C ILE A 222 4.98 -16.30 1.60
N ASN A 223 6.20 -16.10 1.06
CA ASN A 223 6.38 -15.75 -0.34
C ASN A 223 5.89 -16.87 -1.28
N SER A 224 6.20 -18.14 -0.97
CA SER A 224 5.74 -19.29 -1.76
C SER A 224 4.21 -19.33 -1.85
N ILE A 225 3.52 -19.21 -0.72
CA ILE A 225 2.05 -19.25 -0.68
C ILE A 225 1.44 -18.06 -1.42
N PHE A 226 2.08 -16.88 -1.30
CA PHE A 226 1.62 -15.71 -2.01
C PHE A 226 1.76 -15.87 -3.53
N VAL A 227 2.86 -16.43 -4.00
CA VAL A 227 3.10 -16.75 -5.42
C VAL A 227 2.11 -17.79 -5.90
N ASP A 228 1.90 -18.88 -5.15
CA ASP A 228 0.94 -19.93 -5.50
C ASP A 228 -0.48 -19.38 -5.63
N ALA A 229 -0.92 -18.53 -4.70
CA ALA A 229 -2.23 -17.91 -4.72
C ALA A 229 -2.41 -16.94 -5.93
N MET A 230 -1.36 -16.28 -6.37
CA MET A 230 -1.40 -15.46 -7.59
C MET A 230 -1.36 -16.30 -8.87
N ALA A 231 -0.65 -17.43 -8.87
CA ALA A 231 -0.57 -18.35 -10.00
C ALA A 231 -1.91 -19.07 -10.24
N GLU A 232 -2.66 -19.37 -9.18
CA GLU A 232 -3.97 -20.04 -9.26
C GLU A 232 -5.00 -19.20 -10.03
N ASP A 233 -4.94 -17.88 -9.90
CA ASP A 233 -5.82 -16.95 -10.64
C ASP A 233 -5.62 -17.07 -12.17
N ASN A 234 -4.39 -17.28 -12.60
CA ASN A 234 -4.05 -17.46 -14.01
C ASN A 234 -4.54 -18.82 -14.55
N ASN A 235 -4.55 -19.85 -13.70
CA ASN A 235 -5.02 -21.17 -14.06
C ASN A 235 -6.56 -21.25 -14.19
N ASP A 236 -7.31 -20.47 -13.41
CA ASP A 236 -8.76 -20.42 -13.49
C ASP A 236 -9.23 -19.82 -14.83
N ASP A 237 -8.57 -18.77 -15.33
CA ASP A 237 -8.82 -18.20 -16.65
C ASP A 237 -8.52 -19.22 -17.77
N ILE A 238 -7.45 -20.00 -17.64
CA ILE A 238 -7.11 -21.07 -18.61
C ILE A 238 -8.15 -22.18 -18.59
N LYS A 239 -8.61 -22.59 -17.42
CA LYS A 239 -9.66 -23.61 -17.28
C LYS A 239 -10.98 -23.13 -17.90
N GLU A 240 -11.35 -21.87 -17.71
CA GLU A 240 -12.57 -21.33 -18.33
C GLU A 240 -12.47 -21.30 -19.86
N GLN A 241 -11.31 -20.96 -20.41
CA GLN A 241 -11.06 -21.02 -21.85
C GLN A 241 -11.12 -22.45 -22.38
N LEU A 242 -10.50 -23.41 -21.68
CA LEU A 242 -10.57 -24.84 -22.02
C LEU A 242 -12.02 -25.34 -22.04
N ASN A 243 -12.80 -25.05 -21.02
CA ASN A 243 -14.20 -25.43 -20.95
C ASN A 243 -15.04 -24.79 -22.07
N ARG A 244 -14.70 -23.57 -22.51
CA ARG A 244 -15.34 -22.94 -23.68
C ARG A 244 -15.00 -23.64 -24.99
N ILE A 245 -13.75 -24.08 -25.14
CA ILE A 245 -13.29 -24.80 -26.32
C ILE A 245 -13.98 -26.19 -26.39
N GLU A 246 -14.02 -26.89 -25.27
CA GLU A 246 -14.63 -28.20 -25.12
C GLU A 246 -16.11 -28.16 -25.50
N ARG A 247 -16.90 -27.22 -24.98
CA ARG A 247 -18.31 -27.01 -25.36
C ARG A 247 -18.49 -26.70 -26.84
N LYS A 248 -17.56 -25.98 -27.47
CA LYS A 248 -17.62 -25.70 -28.91
C LYS A 248 -17.33 -26.95 -29.73
N LEU A 249 -16.41 -27.80 -29.31
CA LEU A 249 -16.08 -29.07 -29.95
C LEU A 249 -17.26 -30.04 -29.85
N GLU A 250 -17.86 -30.23 -28.67
CA GLU A 250 -19.07 -31.06 -28.48
C GLU A 250 -20.24 -30.58 -29.39
N GLY A 251 -20.44 -29.26 -29.50
CA GLY A 251 -21.44 -28.67 -30.37
C GLY A 251 -21.17 -28.89 -31.89
N LEU A 252 -19.93 -29.08 -32.28
CA LEU A 252 -19.56 -29.41 -33.67
C LEU A 252 -19.71 -30.92 -33.96
N GLU A 253 -19.36 -31.79 -33.01
CA GLU A 253 -19.54 -33.23 -33.09
C GLU A 253 -21.04 -33.62 -33.15
N GLY A 254 -21.87 -32.97 -32.33
CA GLY A 254 -23.33 -33.17 -32.36
C GLY A 254 -24.03 -32.70 -33.63
N LYS A 255 -23.38 -31.89 -34.48
CA LYS A 255 -23.90 -31.48 -35.81
C LYS A 255 -23.41 -32.37 -36.96
N ARG A 256 -22.49 -33.29 -36.67
CA ARG A 256 -21.87 -34.19 -37.68
C ARG A 256 -22.51 -35.58 -37.69
N ASN A 257 -23.31 -35.89 -36.68
CA ASN A 257 -24.16 -37.09 -36.60
C ASN A 257 -25.60 -36.70 -36.90
#